data_aa15d408cbd1f41e4cc3a48d3645f69b
#
_entry.id   aa15d408cbd1f41e4cc3a48d3645f69b
#
_cell.length_a   1.000
_cell.length_b   1.000
_cell.length_c   1.000
_cell.angle_alpha   90.00
_cell.angle_beta   90.00
_cell.angle_gamma   90.00
#
_symmetry.space_group_name_H-M   'P 1'
#
loop_
_entity.id
_entity.type
_entity.pdbx_description
1 polymer ?
#
loop_
_entity_poly.entity_id
_entity_poly.type
_entity_poly.pdbx_seq_one_letter_code
_entity_poly.pdbx_strand_id
1 'polypeptide(L)'
;VTDSKSNWTAAGHEVSDSIELNPETAVLAAAISLPSGFALIAEDPEFGPAISVGMAKVEKLLRDAIANSDPLIDATSRHLVEAGGKRVRPLLVLLTALLGDGINDDVIKAAAVVELTHLATLYHDDVMDSAPMRRGAPTAHEVWGNSVAILAGDLIFARASVFGSELGPEAVRWQSRTFERLCLGQLHESIGPRENDDAITHHIQVISDKTASLLATSGAFGAKFGGSPQFVEVLREYGEKVGVAFQVADDVIDIASEESDSGKTPGTDLREGVPTLPILLLRQAAEHGDTQAQAAVKLVDADLSTDEALAQAVTAVAAHPATQEAWNVARRWADDAIQILAPLPEGTIKQALISFADAVVTREA
;
A
#
# COMPACT_ATOMS: atom_id res chain seq x y z
N VAL A 1 -2.64 46.66 -29.12
CA VAL A 1 -1.20 46.90 -28.90
C VAL A 1 -0.99 47.15 -27.42
N THR A 2 -0.64 46.18 -26.67
CA THR A 2 0.41 46.11 -25.62
C THR A 2 0.42 44.73 -24.99
N ASP A 3 1.52 44.06 -25.25
CA ASP A 3 1.96 42.85 -24.55
C ASP A 3 1.97 43.06 -23.03
N SER A 4 1.41 42.10 -22.29
CA SER A 4 1.76 41.88 -20.90
C SER A 4 2.16 40.43 -20.69
N LYS A 5 3.46 40.17 -20.89
CA LYS A 5 4.13 38.97 -20.38
C LYS A 5 4.11 39.04 -18.87
N SER A 6 3.30 38.23 -18.22
CA SER A 6 3.38 38.01 -16.78
C SER A 6 4.55 37.06 -16.49
N ASN A 7 5.64 37.65 -16.01
CA ASN A 7 6.75 36.92 -15.39
C ASN A 7 6.24 36.22 -14.11
N TRP A 8 6.15 34.91 -14.14
CA TRP A 8 6.13 34.10 -12.93
C TRP A 8 7.58 33.90 -12.45
N THR A 9 8.02 34.76 -11.54
CA THR A 9 9.21 34.49 -10.73
C THR A 9 8.79 33.55 -9.61
N ALA A 10 9.45 32.39 -9.51
CA ALA A 10 9.36 31.50 -8.37
C ALA A 10 9.65 32.33 -7.10
N ALA A 11 8.67 32.42 -6.22
CA ALA A 11 8.86 32.96 -4.90
C ALA A 11 9.73 31.94 -4.14
N GLY A 12 10.99 32.27 -3.92
CA GLY A 12 11.86 31.57 -2.99
C GLY A 12 11.26 31.73 -1.59
N HIS A 13 10.65 30.69 -1.08
CA HIS A 13 10.38 30.60 0.35
C HIS A 13 11.69 30.24 1.05
N GLU A 14 12.25 31.19 1.76
CA GLU A 14 13.25 30.92 2.78
C GLU A 14 12.58 30.04 3.85
N VAL A 15 12.81 28.72 3.78
CA VAL A 15 12.57 27.82 4.89
C VAL A 15 13.74 28.00 5.87
N SER A 16 13.70 29.07 6.61
CA SER A 16 14.60 29.37 7.72
C SER A 16 13.79 29.42 9.02
N ASP A 17 13.27 28.27 9.41
CA ASP A 17 13.11 27.95 10.83
C ASP A 17 13.71 26.56 11.02
N SER A 18 14.88 26.52 11.67
CA SER A 18 15.47 25.28 12.18
C SER A 18 14.42 24.64 13.08
N ILE A 19 13.75 23.60 12.54
CA ILE A 19 12.78 22.80 13.31
C ILE A 19 13.60 22.18 14.45
N GLU A 20 13.50 22.74 15.65
CA GLU A 20 14.03 22.10 16.85
C GLU A 20 13.23 20.81 17.09
N LEU A 21 13.78 19.71 16.56
CA LEU A 21 13.26 18.37 16.83
C LEU A 21 13.53 18.04 18.29
N ASN A 22 12.50 17.56 18.99
CA ASN A 22 12.78 16.94 20.27
C ASN A 22 13.70 15.71 20.05
N PRO A 23 14.52 15.31 21.05
CA PRO A 23 15.50 14.24 20.89
C PRO A 23 14.91 12.91 20.39
N GLU A 24 13.69 12.58 20.78
CA GLU A 24 13.00 11.37 20.37
C GLU A 24 12.66 11.39 18.87
N THR A 25 12.12 12.50 18.37
CA THR A 25 11.80 12.69 16.94
C THR A 25 13.07 12.69 16.08
N ALA A 26 14.18 13.27 16.58
CA ALA A 26 15.46 13.26 15.88
C ALA A 26 16.04 11.84 15.74
N VAL A 27 15.95 11.02 16.78
CA VAL A 27 16.39 9.60 16.75
C VAL A 27 15.53 8.80 15.76
N LEU A 28 14.20 8.98 15.79
CA LEU A 28 13.29 8.32 14.87
C LEU A 28 13.56 8.73 13.42
N ALA A 29 13.77 10.01 13.14
CA ALA A 29 14.09 10.50 11.79
C ALA A 29 15.37 9.87 11.22
N ALA A 30 16.41 9.73 12.06
CA ALA A 30 17.66 9.12 11.67
C ALA A 30 17.56 7.59 11.41
N ALA A 31 16.55 6.93 11.97
CA ALA A 31 16.32 5.49 11.83
C ALA A 31 15.41 5.11 10.64
N ILE A 32 14.76 6.10 9.99
CA ILE A 32 13.82 5.84 8.90
C ILE A 32 14.59 5.53 7.61
N SER A 33 14.39 4.32 7.08
CA SER A 33 14.83 3.92 5.75
C SER A 33 13.65 4.01 4.79
N LEU A 34 13.76 4.84 3.75
CA LEU A 34 12.74 4.92 2.71
C LEU A 34 12.81 3.72 1.77
N PRO A 35 11.68 3.22 1.25
CA PRO A 35 11.67 2.19 0.21
C PRO A 35 12.50 2.62 -1.02
N SER A 36 13.11 1.66 -1.72
CA SER A 36 14.02 1.91 -2.85
C SER A 36 13.43 2.82 -3.94
N GLY A 37 12.13 2.76 -4.21
CA GLY A 37 11.43 3.63 -5.16
C GLY A 37 11.43 5.12 -4.77
N PHE A 38 11.82 5.47 -3.54
CA PHE A 38 11.90 6.85 -3.05
C PHE A 38 13.34 7.33 -2.79
N ALA A 39 14.35 6.64 -3.35
CA ALA A 39 15.76 7.01 -3.18
C ALA A 39 16.04 8.46 -3.62
N LEU A 40 15.43 8.93 -4.71
CA LEU A 40 15.55 10.30 -5.19
C LEU A 40 15.16 11.35 -4.14
N ILE A 41 14.12 11.07 -3.35
CA ILE A 41 13.70 11.94 -2.25
C ILE A 41 14.66 11.87 -1.08
N ALA A 42 15.17 10.69 -0.75
CA ALA A 42 16.11 10.52 0.37
C ALA A 42 17.42 11.32 0.15
N GLU A 43 17.85 11.43 -1.11
CA GLU A 43 19.07 12.13 -1.53
C GLU A 43 18.85 13.64 -1.79
N ASP A 44 17.59 14.09 -1.88
CA ASP A 44 17.28 15.50 -2.11
C ASP A 44 17.54 16.31 -0.84
N PRO A 45 18.37 17.39 -0.91
CA PRO A 45 18.78 18.15 0.27
C PRO A 45 17.66 18.96 0.92
N GLU A 46 16.58 19.24 0.20
CA GLU A 46 15.42 20.00 0.67
C GLU A 46 14.33 19.05 1.18
N PHE A 47 13.96 18.06 0.35
CA PHE A 47 12.81 17.19 0.64
C PHE A 47 13.16 15.99 1.52
N GLY A 48 14.37 15.46 1.45
CA GLY A 48 14.80 14.31 2.26
C GLY A 48 14.65 14.56 3.77
N PRO A 49 15.21 15.66 4.32
CA PRO A 49 15.00 16.01 5.71
C PRO A 49 13.53 16.24 6.10
N ALA A 50 12.74 16.93 5.24
CA ALA A 50 11.33 17.19 5.49
C ALA A 50 10.51 15.89 5.58
N ILE A 51 10.73 14.95 4.68
CA ILE A 51 10.09 13.62 4.71
C ILE A 51 10.52 12.84 5.95
N SER A 52 11.80 12.79 6.28
CA SER A 52 12.30 12.05 7.46
C SER A 52 11.69 12.57 8.75
N VAL A 53 11.64 13.89 8.91
CA VAL A 53 10.99 14.55 10.05
C VAL A 53 9.49 14.29 10.06
N GLY A 54 8.83 14.40 8.90
CA GLY A 54 7.41 14.11 8.75
C GLY A 54 7.08 12.67 9.16
N MET A 55 7.85 11.70 8.65
CA MET A 55 7.67 10.28 9.02
C MET A 55 7.88 10.04 10.52
N ALA A 56 8.89 10.66 11.13
CA ALA A 56 9.11 10.55 12.59
C ALA A 56 7.92 11.10 13.38
N LYS A 57 7.34 12.24 12.96
CA LYS A 57 6.12 12.80 13.58
C LYS A 57 4.93 11.87 13.40
N VAL A 58 4.76 11.24 12.24
CA VAL A 58 3.70 10.25 11.99
C VAL A 58 3.88 9.05 12.91
N GLU A 59 5.07 8.46 12.99
CA GLU A 59 5.36 7.33 13.89
C GLU A 59 5.07 7.66 15.34
N LYS A 60 5.45 8.85 15.79
CA LYS A 60 5.11 9.31 17.14
C LYS A 60 3.61 9.42 17.33
N LEU A 61 2.89 10.05 16.39
CA LEU A 61 1.45 10.22 16.46
C LEU A 61 0.70 8.87 16.45
N LEU A 62 1.17 7.89 15.66
CA LEU A 62 0.62 6.53 15.65
C LEU A 62 0.74 5.88 17.04
N ARG A 63 1.93 5.92 17.66
CA ARG A 63 2.16 5.36 19.01
C ARG A 63 1.32 6.06 20.08
N ASP A 64 1.24 7.38 20.03
CA ASP A 64 0.44 8.16 20.98
C ASP A 64 -1.06 7.87 20.84
N ALA A 65 -1.54 7.70 19.60
CA ALA A 65 -2.96 7.44 19.31
C ALA A 65 -3.46 6.11 19.87
N ILE A 66 -2.60 5.09 19.89
CA ILE A 66 -2.97 3.74 20.35
C ILE A 66 -2.62 3.48 21.80
N ALA A 67 -1.88 4.38 22.46
CA ALA A 67 -1.51 4.26 23.84
C ALA A 67 -2.75 4.17 24.75
N ASN A 68 -2.71 3.27 25.74
CA ASN A 68 -3.80 3.06 26.68
C ASN A 68 -3.28 2.88 28.11
N SER A 69 -4.08 3.27 29.09
CA SER A 69 -3.76 3.07 30.51
C SER A 69 -3.97 1.62 30.98
N ASP A 70 -4.78 0.85 30.28
CA ASP A 70 -4.93 -0.59 30.51
C ASP A 70 -3.79 -1.33 29.80
N PRO A 71 -2.96 -2.11 30.54
CA PRO A 71 -1.79 -2.77 29.97
C PRO A 71 -2.13 -3.80 28.88
N LEU A 72 -3.27 -4.48 28.95
CA LEU A 72 -3.68 -5.44 27.92
C LEU A 72 -4.08 -4.72 26.64
N ILE A 73 -4.88 -3.67 26.74
CA ILE A 73 -5.32 -2.88 25.58
C ILE A 73 -4.09 -2.19 24.95
N ASP A 74 -3.18 -1.64 25.75
CA ASP A 74 -1.94 -1.03 25.25
C ASP A 74 -1.09 -2.06 24.48
N ALA A 75 -0.84 -3.22 25.07
CA ALA A 75 -0.04 -4.28 24.43
C ALA A 75 -0.67 -4.78 23.12
N THR A 76 -1.99 -5.02 23.10
CA THR A 76 -2.68 -5.50 21.90
C THR A 76 -2.71 -4.46 20.79
N SER A 77 -2.97 -3.18 21.11
CA SER A 77 -3.02 -2.10 20.11
C SER A 77 -1.63 -1.77 19.53
N ARG A 78 -0.56 -1.89 20.33
CA ARG A 78 0.83 -1.65 19.88
C ARG A 78 1.40 -2.75 19.00
N HIS A 79 0.88 -3.96 19.10
CA HIS A 79 1.49 -5.16 18.54
C HIS A 79 1.91 -5.01 17.07
N LEU A 80 1.00 -4.64 16.15
CA LEU A 80 1.33 -4.46 14.74
C LEU A 80 2.04 -3.13 14.43
N VAL A 81 1.86 -2.10 15.24
CA VAL A 81 2.60 -0.83 15.06
C VAL A 81 4.08 -1.06 15.33
N GLU A 82 4.41 -1.79 16.41
CA GLU A 82 5.79 -2.10 16.81
C GLU A 82 6.45 -3.17 15.94
N ALA A 83 5.67 -4.06 15.33
CA ALA A 83 6.16 -5.00 14.31
C ALA A 83 6.65 -4.28 13.03
N GLY A 84 6.48 -2.96 12.94
CA GLY A 84 7.03 -2.14 11.87
C GLY A 84 6.17 -2.13 10.59
N GLY A 85 6.83 -1.92 9.46
CA GLY A 85 6.23 -1.89 8.13
C GLY A 85 6.88 -0.82 7.25
N LYS A 86 6.73 -0.95 5.93
CA LYS A 86 7.34 -0.03 4.94
C LYS A 86 6.74 1.38 4.94
N ARG A 87 5.62 1.60 5.63
CA ARG A 87 4.92 2.91 5.75
C ARG A 87 4.71 3.65 4.42
N VAL A 88 4.48 2.93 3.35
CA VAL A 88 4.33 3.50 1.99
C VAL A 88 3.15 4.48 1.92
N ARG A 89 2.04 4.18 2.62
CA ARG A 89 0.84 5.04 2.62
C ARG A 89 1.09 6.40 3.27
N PRO A 90 1.60 6.48 4.51
CA PRO A 90 2.03 7.73 5.11
C PRO A 90 3.04 8.48 4.25
N LEU A 91 4.04 7.78 3.72
CA LEU A 91 5.05 8.37 2.85
C LEU A 91 4.44 9.04 1.62
N LEU A 92 3.46 8.38 0.98
CA LEU A 92 2.76 8.96 -0.18
C LEU A 92 1.97 10.22 0.22
N VAL A 93 1.33 10.27 1.40
CA VAL A 93 0.68 11.49 1.91
C VAL A 93 1.69 12.62 2.04
N LEU A 94 2.82 12.36 2.70
CA LEU A 94 3.86 13.37 2.90
C LEU A 94 4.46 13.86 1.59
N LEU A 95 4.76 12.93 0.67
CA LEU A 95 5.35 13.25 -0.63
C LEU A 95 4.42 14.13 -1.48
N THR A 96 3.13 13.78 -1.55
CA THR A 96 2.18 14.54 -2.35
C THR A 96 1.82 15.90 -1.74
N ALA A 97 1.97 16.07 -0.42
CA ALA A 97 1.84 17.36 0.24
C ALA A 97 2.92 18.38 -0.18
N LEU A 98 4.10 17.91 -0.57
CA LEU A 98 5.20 18.75 -1.05
C LEU A 98 4.96 19.39 -2.43
N LEU A 99 3.87 19.03 -3.11
CA LEU A 99 3.40 19.71 -4.32
C LEU A 99 2.69 21.04 -4.02
N GLY A 100 2.42 21.35 -2.76
CA GLY A 100 1.76 22.57 -2.29
C GLY A 100 2.60 23.29 -1.24
N ASP A 101 1.95 23.60 -0.10
CA ASP A 101 2.56 24.36 1.00
C ASP A 101 3.46 23.51 1.91
N GLY A 102 3.57 22.20 1.63
CA GLY A 102 4.44 21.27 2.36
C GLY A 102 3.76 20.51 3.51
N ILE A 103 4.59 19.99 4.41
CA ILE A 103 4.15 19.10 5.50
C ILE A 103 3.79 19.94 6.74
N ASN A 104 2.50 20.01 7.05
CA ASN A 104 1.94 20.65 8.23
C ASN A 104 1.28 19.59 9.15
N ASP A 105 0.69 20.03 10.29
CA ASP A 105 0.08 19.12 11.26
C ASP A 105 -1.14 18.37 10.73
N ASP A 106 -1.91 18.96 9.79
CA ASP A 106 -3.04 18.29 9.16
C ASP A 106 -2.56 17.20 8.19
N VAL A 107 -1.45 17.42 7.48
CA VAL A 107 -0.79 16.40 6.66
C VAL A 107 -0.31 15.23 7.52
N ILE A 108 0.30 15.50 8.69
CA ILE A 108 0.72 14.45 9.64
C ILE A 108 -0.48 13.65 10.14
N LYS A 109 -1.58 14.32 10.51
CA LYS A 109 -2.82 13.64 10.92
C LYS A 109 -3.41 12.81 9.77
N ALA A 110 -3.45 13.34 8.55
CA ALA A 110 -3.94 12.63 7.38
C ALA A 110 -3.11 11.37 7.10
N ALA A 111 -1.78 11.44 7.23
CA ALA A 111 -0.88 10.30 7.14
C ALA A 111 -1.15 9.26 8.24
N ALA A 112 -1.43 9.71 9.46
CA ALA A 112 -1.81 8.82 10.55
C ALA A 112 -3.18 8.15 10.30
N VAL A 113 -4.17 8.87 9.75
CA VAL A 113 -5.50 8.31 9.40
C VAL A 113 -5.37 7.13 8.46
N VAL A 114 -4.61 7.28 7.37
CA VAL A 114 -4.47 6.19 6.38
C VAL A 114 -3.72 4.99 6.96
N GLU A 115 -2.68 5.22 7.78
CA GLU A 115 -1.92 4.12 8.37
C GLU A 115 -2.70 3.40 9.47
N LEU A 116 -3.41 4.13 10.36
CA LEU A 116 -4.29 3.51 11.36
C LEU A 116 -5.42 2.73 10.70
N THR A 117 -6.01 3.24 9.62
CA THR A 117 -7.02 2.51 8.85
C THR A 117 -6.44 1.21 8.30
N HIS A 118 -5.23 1.25 7.72
CA HIS A 118 -4.53 0.05 7.24
C HIS A 118 -4.22 -0.94 8.37
N LEU A 119 -3.70 -0.46 9.49
CA LEU A 119 -3.40 -1.32 10.64
C LEU A 119 -4.67 -2.00 11.17
N ALA A 120 -5.79 -1.28 11.26
CA ALA A 120 -7.07 -1.84 11.67
C ALA A 120 -7.51 -2.99 10.75
N THR A 121 -7.41 -2.80 9.43
CA THR A 121 -7.74 -3.88 8.48
C THR A 121 -6.84 -5.09 8.63
N LEU A 122 -5.53 -4.90 8.87
CA LEU A 122 -4.60 -6.02 9.08
C LEU A 122 -4.97 -6.88 10.31
N TYR A 123 -5.46 -6.27 11.41
CA TYR A 123 -5.96 -7.04 12.55
C TYR A 123 -7.15 -7.91 12.20
N HIS A 124 -8.06 -7.40 11.36
CA HIS A 124 -9.23 -8.13 10.92
C HIS A 124 -8.87 -9.20 9.89
N ASP A 125 -8.01 -8.87 8.92
CA ASP A 125 -7.53 -9.79 7.89
C ASP A 125 -6.83 -11.00 8.53
N ASP A 126 -5.92 -10.77 9.50
CA ASP A 126 -5.23 -11.85 10.21
C ASP A 126 -6.19 -12.86 10.86
N VAL A 127 -7.34 -12.39 11.38
CA VAL A 127 -8.39 -13.28 11.94
C VAL A 127 -9.14 -14.02 10.84
N MET A 128 -9.50 -13.32 9.75
CA MET A 128 -10.27 -13.91 8.64
C MET A 128 -9.46 -14.95 7.89
N ASP A 129 -8.18 -14.66 7.67
CA ASP A 129 -7.25 -15.52 6.94
C ASP A 129 -6.62 -16.60 7.85
N SER A 130 -6.90 -16.57 9.18
CA SER A 130 -6.25 -17.44 10.18
C SER A 130 -4.71 -17.40 10.08
N ALA A 131 -4.15 -16.22 9.76
CA ALA A 131 -2.73 -16.05 9.51
C ALA A 131 -1.90 -16.20 10.81
N PRO A 132 -0.98 -17.17 10.94
CA PRO A 132 -0.26 -17.39 12.18
C PRO A 132 0.78 -16.30 12.49
N MET A 133 1.30 -15.65 11.44
CA MET A 133 2.42 -14.70 11.54
C MET A 133 2.15 -13.46 10.68
N ARG A 134 2.54 -12.29 11.20
CA ARG A 134 2.54 -11.03 10.46
C ARG A 134 3.81 -10.24 10.75
N ARG A 135 4.55 -9.82 9.71
CA ARG A 135 5.79 -9.03 9.86
C ARG A 135 6.83 -9.70 10.79
N GLY A 136 6.91 -11.03 10.76
CA GLY A 136 7.85 -11.80 11.58
C GLY A 136 7.45 -12.00 13.04
N ALA A 137 6.26 -11.56 13.44
CA ALA A 137 5.68 -11.79 14.77
C ALA A 137 4.40 -12.64 14.70
N PRO A 138 4.05 -13.42 15.73
CA PRO A 138 2.74 -14.06 15.83
C PRO A 138 1.63 -13.02 15.70
N THR A 139 0.52 -13.36 15.03
CA THR A 139 -0.61 -12.44 14.88
C THR A 139 -1.34 -12.22 16.21
N ALA A 140 -2.08 -11.10 16.31
CA ALA A 140 -2.78 -10.76 17.55
C ALA A 140 -3.81 -11.82 17.97
N HIS A 141 -4.47 -12.49 17.02
CA HIS A 141 -5.43 -13.53 17.33
C HIS A 141 -4.79 -14.82 17.86
N GLU A 142 -3.58 -15.13 17.44
CA GLU A 142 -2.78 -16.25 18.00
C GLU A 142 -2.38 -15.98 19.45
N VAL A 143 -2.07 -14.73 19.80
CA VAL A 143 -1.59 -14.36 21.14
C VAL A 143 -2.76 -14.15 22.11
N TRP A 144 -3.84 -13.48 21.70
CA TRP A 144 -4.92 -13.05 22.58
C TRP A 144 -6.31 -13.56 22.17
N GLY A 145 -6.41 -14.31 21.07
CA GLY A 145 -7.67 -14.85 20.55
C GLY A 145 -8.43 -13.86 19.66
N ASN A 146 -9.34 -14.40 18.84
CA ASN A 146 -10.06 -13.67 17.78
C ASN A 146 -10.81 -12.44 18.31
N SER A 147 -11.54 -12.58 19.45
CA SER A 147 -12.33 -11.47 19.98
C SER A 147 -11.47 -10.25 20.35
N VAL A 148 -10.29 -10.49 20.92
CA VAL A 148 -9.38 -9.40 21.30
C VAL A 148 -8.78 -8.76 20.06
N ALA A 149 -8.37 -9.56 19.06
CA ALA A 149 -7.83 -9.05 17.80
C ALA A 149 -8.85 -8.19 17.05
N ILE A 150 -10.10 -8.65 16.92
CA ILE A 150 -11.19 -7.89 16.28
C ILE A 150 -11.40 -6.55 16.99
N LEU A 151 -11.55 -6.57 18.32
CA LEU A 151 -11.78 -5.34 19.10
C LEU A 151 -10.57 -4.38 19.08
N ALA A 152 -9.35 -4.91 19.00
CA ALA A 152 -8.15 -4.08 18.81
C ALA A 152 -8.18 -3.36 17.45
N GLY A 153 -8.57 -4.05 16.37
CA GLY A 153 -8.80 -3.44 15.06
C GLY A 153 -9.87 -2.35 15.09
N ASP A 154 -11.01 -2.61 15.73
CA ASP A 154 -12.10 -1.63 15.90
C ASP A 154 -11.63 -0.39 16.69
N LEU A 155 -10.85 -0.59 17.76
CA LEU A 155 -10.30 0.52 18.55
C LEU A 155 -9.35 1.38 17.72
N ILE A 156 -8.44 0.76 16.95
CA ILE A 156 -7.51 1.47 16.06
C ILE A 156 -8.28 2.26 15.00
N PHE A 157 -9.31 1.67 14.39
CA PHE A 157 -10.17 2.36 13.43
C PHE A 157 -10.93 3.53 14.06
N ALA A 158 -11.40 3.39 15.31
CA ALA A 158 -12.01 4.50 16.03
C ALA A 158 -11.01 5.67 16.26
N ARG A 159 -9.72 5.38 16.52
CA ARG A 159 -8.68 6.41 16.61
C ARG A 159 -8.44 7.11 15.27
N ALA A 160 -8.40 6.36 14.16
CA ALA A 160 -8.35 6.95 12.82
C ALA A 160 -9.54 7.89 12.56
N SER A 161 -10.75 7.48 12.99
CA SER A 161 -11.96 8.30 12.82
C SER A 161 -11.93 9.59 13.64
N VAL A 162 -11.33 9.59 14.84
CA VAL A 162 -11.12 10.82 15.63
C VAL A 162 -10.27 11.81 14.85
N PHE A 163 -9.10 11.39 14.34
CA PHE A 163 -8.24 12.26 13.53
C PHE A 163 -8.92 12.72 12.25
N GLY A 164 -9.67 11.83 11.57
CA GLY A 164 -10.47 12.21 10.40
C GLY A 164 -11.47 13.32 10.72
N SER A 165 -12.10 13.27 11.90
CA SER A 165 -13.06 14.30 12.35
C SER A 165 -12.41 15.65 12.61
N GLU A 166 -11.17 15.67 13.12
CA GLU A 166 -10.38 16.89 13.32
C GLU A 166 -9.95 17.54 11.99
N LEU A 167 -9.73 16.73 10.96
CA LEU A 167 -9.46 17.17 9.58
C LEU A 167 -10.69 17.70 8.84
N GLY A 168 -11.87 17.46 9.38
CA GLY A 168 -13.13 17.98 8.89
C GLY A 168 -13.98 16.99 8.07
N PRO A 169 -15.18 17.41 7.67
CA PRO A 169 -16.20 16.50 7.12
C PRO A 169 -15.82 15.86 5.78
N GLU A 170 -14.95 16.49 5.01
CA GLU A 170 -14.46 15.93 3.73
C GLU A 170 -13.51 14.76 3.97
N ALA A 171 -12.61 14.88 4.95
CA ALA A 171 -11.72 13.79 5.36
C ALA A 171 -12.49 12.59 5.87
N VAL A 172 -13.49 12.80 6.72
CA VAL A 172 -14.39 11.74 7.20
C VAL A 172 -15.09 11.03 6.05
N ARG A 173 -15.60 11.80 5.08
CA ARG A 173 -16.27 11.22 3.90
C ARG A 173 -15.33 10.35 3.06
N TRP A 174 -14.10 10.82 2.81
CA TRP A 174 -13.13 10.06 2.03
C TRP A 174 -12.68 8.81 2.77
N GLN A 175 -12.34 8.92 4.07
CA GLN A 175 -12.01 7.77 4.91
C GLN A 175 -13.15 6.73 4.93
N SER A 176 -14.40 7.15 5.13
CA SER A 176 -15.54 6.24 5.19
C SER A 176 -15.77 5.51 3.86
N ARG A 177 -15.67 6.22 2.71
CA ARG A 177 -15.77 5.60 1.39
C ARG A 177 -14.64 4.62 1.11
N THR A 178 -13.42 4.97 1.54
CA THR A 178 -12.27 4.08 1.40
C THR A 178 -12.44 2.83 2.25
N PHE A 179 -12.89 3.00 3.49
CA PHE A 179 -13.14 1.86 4.38
C PHE A 179 -14.28 0.97 3.86
N GLU A 180 -15.35 1.55 3.31
CA GLU A 180 -16.39 0.79 2.60
C GLU A 180 -15.80 -0.06 1.47
N ARG A 181 -14.92 0.51 0.64
CA ARG A 181 -14.23 -0.23 -0.43
C ARG A 181 -13.36 -1.35 0.13
N LEU A 182 -12.57 -1.09 1.18
CA LEU A 182 -11.76 -2.14 1.84
C LEU A 182 -12.62 -3.31 2.30
N CYS A 183 -13.76 -3.04 2.95
CA CYS A 183 -14.71 -4.07 3.37
C CYS A 183 -15.33 -4.83 2.19
N LEU A 184 -15.73 -4.11 1.12
CA LEU A 184 -16.28 -4.74 -0.09
C LEU A 184 -15.23 -5.62 -0.80
N GLY A 185 -13.98 -5.14 -0.90
CA GLY A 185 -12.87 -5.91 -1.46
C GLY A 185 -12.66 -7.22 -0.69
N GLN A 186 -12.61 -7.16 0.64
CA GLN A 186 -12.47 -8.35 1.49
C GLN A 186 -13.66 -9.32 1.36
N LEU A 187 -14.90 -8.78 1.27
CA LEU A 187 -16.09 -9.61 1.04
C LEU A 187 -16.06 -10.28 -0.33
N HIS A 188 -15.72 -9.54 -1.39
CA HIS A 188 -15.63 -10.07 -2.74
C HIS A 188 -14.53 -11.12 -2.87
N GLU A 189 -13.38 -10.93 -2.23
CA GLU A 189 -12.30 -11.93 -2.16
C GLU A 189 -12.79 -13.21 -1.47
N SER A 190 -13.47 -13.10 -0.32
CA SER A 190 -13.98 -14.25 0.45
C SER A 190 -15.09 -15.02 -0.26
N ILE A 191 -15.95 -14.32 -1.03
CA ILE A 191 -17.08 -14.94 -1.73
C ILE A 191 -16.66 -15.50 -3.10
N GLY A 192 -15.68 -14.87 -3.74
CA GLY A 192 -15.25 -15.17 -5.11
C GLY A 192 -16.19 -14.64 -6.19
N PRO A 193 -15.84 -14.81 -7.50
CA PRO A 193 -16.65 -14.40 -8.62
C PRO A 193 -17.93 -15.24 -8.73
N ARG A 194 -19.02 -14.62 -9.23
CA ARG A 194 -20.26 -15.34 -9.54
C ARG A 194 -20.08 -16.19 -10.81
N GLU A 195 -20.99 -17.12 -11.05
CA GLU A 195 -20.92 -18.09 -12.17
C GLU A 195 -20.69 -17.46 -13.58
N ASN A 196 -21.16 -16.22 -13.79
CA ASN A 196 -21.03 -15.54 -15.08
C ASN A 196 -20.04 -14.34 -15.06
N ASP A 197 -19.35 -14.12 -13.94
CA ASP A 197 -18.39 -13.04 -13.82
C ASP A 197 -17.04 -13.47 -14.45
N ASP A 198 -16.37 -12.53 -15.12
CA ASP A 198 -15.00 -12.74 -15.56
C ASP A 198 -14.06 -12.71 -14.33
N ALA A 199 -13.38 -13.83 -14.08
CA ALA A 199 -12.56 -14.01 -12.88
C ALA A 199 -11.39 -13.01 -12.80
N ILE A 200 -10.80 -12.63 -13.94
CA ILE A 200 -9.70 -11.66 -14.00
C ILE A 200 -10.21 -10.27 -13.66
N THR A 201 -11.33 -9.85 -14.24
CA THR A 201 -11.97 -8.57 -13.92
C THR A 201 -12.38 -8.50 -12.46
N HIS A 202 -12.93 -9.58 -11.89
CA HIS A 202 -13.28 -9.70 -10.49
C HIS A 202 -12.04 -9.51 -9.59
N HIS A 203 -10.95 -10.22 -9.89
CA HIS A 203 -9.69 -10.12 -9.14
C HIS A 203 -9.10 -8.71 -9.17
N ILE A 204 -9.06 -8.06 -10.34
CA ILE A 204 -8.60 -6.66 -10.44
C ILE A 204 -9.48 -5.72 -9.61
N GLN A 205 -10.82 -5.94 -9.56
CA GLN A 205 -11.72 -5.16 -8.73
C GLN A 205 -11.44 -5.38 -7.22
N VAL A 206 -11.19 -6.61 -6.80
CA VAL A 206 -10.78 -6.94 -5.42
C VAL A 206 -9.50 -6.19 -5.05
N ILE A 207 -8.47 -6.26 -5.89
CA ILE A 207 -7.21 -5.54 -5.70
C ILE A 207 -7.44 -4.03 -5.61
N SER A 208 -8.26 -3.48 -6.52
CA SER A 208 -8.60 -2.06 -6.56
C SER A 208 -9.24 -1.63 -5.22
N ASP A 209 -10.16 -2.40 -4.70
CA ASP A 209 -10.88 -2.07 -3.48
C ASP A 209 -10.04 -2.35 -2.21
N LYS A 210 -9.38 -3.50 -2.12
CA LYS A 210 -8.63 -3.93 -0.93
C LYS A 210 -7.27 -3.21 -0.77
N THR A 211 -6.57 -2.94 -1.87
CA THR A 211 -5.19 -2.40 -1.83
C THR A 211 -5.10 -0.98 -2.38
N ALA A 212 -5.61 -0.73 -3.60
CA ALA A 212 -5.41 0.53 -4.30
C ALA A 212 -6.20 1.69 -3.70
N SER A 213 -7.41 1.45 -3.19
CA SER A 213 -8.29 2.47 -2.63
C SER A 213 -7.63 3.32 -1.55
N LEU A 214 -6.84 2.71 -0.68
CA LEU A 214 -6.16 3.41 0.41
C LEU A 214 -4.93 4.19 -0.08
N LEU A 215 -4.22 3.71 -1.12
CA LEU A 215 -3.16 4.48 -1.79
C LEU A 215 -3.74 5.69 -2.54
N ALA A 216 -4.90 5.52 -3.19
CA ALA A 216 -5.64 6.62 -3.81
C ALA A 216 -5.99 7.71 -2.80
N THR A 217 -6.50 7.31 -1.63
CA THR A 217 -6.82 8.23 -0.54
C THR A 217 -5.56 8.89 0.03
N SER A 218 -4.44 8.16 0.10
CA SER A 218 -3.15 8.72 0.55
C SER A 218 -2.68 9.85 -0.36
N GLY A 219 -2.66 9.65 -1.67
CA GLY A 219 -2.30 10.69 -2.65
C GLY A 219 -3.22 11.92 -2.57
N ALA A 220 -4.53 11.68 -2.49
CA ALA A 220 -5.53 12.73 -2.38
C ALA A 220 -5.42 13.55 -1.07
N PHE A 221 -5.16 12.88 0.06
CA PHE A 221 -4.98 13.54 1.36
C PHE A 221 -3.76 14.45 1.37
N GLY A 222 -2.63 13.99 0.86
CA GLY A 222 -1.43 14.81 0.79
C GLY A 222 -1.64 16.08 -0.04
N ALA A 223 -2.24 15.96 -1.23
CA ALA A 223 -2.58 17.12 -2.05
C ALA A 223 -3.56 18.07 -1.35
N LYS A 224 -4.60 17.52 -0.72
CA LYS A 224 -5.64 18.33 -0.07
C LYS A 224 -5.08 19.13 1.11
N PHE A 225 -4.40 18.46 2.03
CA PHE A 225 -3.94 19.07 3.28
C PHE A 225 -2.58 19.75 3.13
N GLY A 226 -1.84 19.44 2.07
CA GLY A 226 -0.61 20.13 1.68
C GLY A 226 -0.84 21.40 0.83
N GLY A 227 -2.09 21.83 0.61
CA GLY A 227 -2.36 23.11 -0.05
C GLY A 227 -2.38 23.06 -1.59
N SER A 228 -2.46 21.89 -2.21
CA SER A 228 -2.54 21.72 -3.67
C SER A 228 -3.83 21.03 -4.15
N PRO A 229 -5.04 21.60 -3.86
CA PRO A 229 -6.30 20.94 -4.12
C PRO A 229 -6.57 20.67 -5.61
N GLN A 230 -5.92 21.38 -6.51
CA GLN A 230 -6.00 21.18 -7.97
C GLN A 230 -5.43 19.82 -8.41
N PHE A 231 -4.58 19.18 -7.62
CA PHE A 231 -3.97 17.89 -7.93
C PHE A 231 -4.62 16.70 -7.23
N VAL A 232 -5.67 16.93 -6.43
CA VAL A 232 -6.35 15.88 -5.64
C VAL A 232 -6.79 14.71 -6.53
N GLU A 233 -7.48 14.97 -7.63
CA GLU A 233 -8.00 13.90 -8.49
C GLU A 233 -6.88 13.19 -9.26
N VAL A 234 -5.87 13.92 -9.74
CA VAL A 234 -4.68 13.35 -10.39
C VAL A 234 -3.96 12.37 -9.46
N LEU A 235 -3.75 12.77 -8.19
CA LEU A 235 -3.03 11.95 -7.23
C LEU A 235 -3.88 10.82 -6.65
N ARG A 236 -5.21 10.97 -6.64
CA ARG A 236 -6.15 9.90 -6.33
C ARG A 236 -6.07 8.81 -7.41
N GLU A 237 -6.17 9.19 -8.67
CA GLU A 237 -6.10 8.27 -9.80
C GLU A 237 -4.72 7.60 -9.91
N TYR A 238 -3.64 8.35 -9.69
CA TYR A 238 -2.30 7.80 -9.59
C TYR A 238 -2.21 6.73 -8.49
N GLY A 239 -2.68 7.03 -7.28
CA GLY A 239 -2.68 6.08 -6.16
C GLY A 239 -3.49 4.82 -6.43
N GLU A 240 -4.63 4.96 -7.14
CA GLU A 240 -5.44 3.81 -7.58
C GLU A 240 -4.63 2.91 -8.52
N LYS A 241 -4.05 3.48 -9.57
CA LYS A 241 -3.33 2.70 -10.58
C LYS A 241 -2.02 2.08 -10.04
N VAL A 242 -1.22 2.85 -9.31
CA VAL A 242 0.00 2.30 -8.73
C VAL A 242 -0.30 1.25 -7.66
N GLY A 243 -1.44 1.36 -6.97
CA GLY A 243 -1.88 0.37 -6.00
C GLY A 243 -2.25 -0.97 -6.65
N VAL A 244 -2.93 -0.94 -7.80
CA VAL A 244 -3.21 -2.15 -8.58
C VAL A 244 -1.90 -2.76 -9.11
N ALA A 245 -1.02 -1.93 -9.70
CA ALA A 245 0.29 -2.39 -10.17
C ALA A 245 1.09 -3.07 -9.05
N PHE A 246 1.08 -2.46 -7.86
CA PHE A 246 1.77 -2.97 -6.66
C PHE A 246 1.28 -4.38 -6.29
N GLN A 247 -0.04 -4.59 -6.21
CA GLN A 247 -0.58 -5.88 -5.79
C GLN A 247 -0.40 -6.95 -6.87
N VAL A 248 -0.63 -6.61 -8.15
CA VAL A 248 -0.37 -7.56 -9.25
C VAL A 248 1.11 -7.96 -9.29
N ALA A 249 2.03 -7.03 -9.02
CA ALA A 249 3.45 -7.37 -8.91
C ALA A 249 3.73 -8.29 -7.71
N ASP A 250 3.11 -8.05 -6.55
CA ASP A 250 3.23 -8.94 -5.38
C ASP A 250 2.70 -10.35 -5.68
N ASP A 251 1.57 -10.49 -6.39
CA ASP A 251 1.01 -11.77 -6.84
C ASP A 251 2.01 -12.58 -7.71
N VAL A 252 2.76 -11.87 -8.57
CA VAL A 252 3.76 -12.52 -9.44
C VAL A 252 5.03 -12.85 -8.67
N ILE A 253 5.46 -11.98 -7.76
CA ILE A 253 6.64 -12.19 -6.90
C ILE A 253 6.44 -13.42 -6.01
N ASP A 254 5.24 -13.66 -5.48
CA ASP A 254 4.93 -14.85 -4.69
C ASP A 254 5.19 -16.16 -5.45
N ILE A 255 5.02 -16.16 -6.79
CA ILE A 255 5.28 -17.32 -7.66
C ILE A 255 6.70 -17.34 -8.22
N ALA A 256 7.29 -16.16 -8.53
CA ALA A 256 8.52 -16.06 -9.31
C ALA A 256 9.78 -15.92 -8.45
N SER A 257 9.67 -15.61 -7.14
CA SER A 257 10.81 -15.40 -6.28
C SER A 257 11.49 -16.70 -5.88
N GLU A 258 12.81 -16.66 -5.71
CA GLU A 258 13.56 -17.74 -5.07
C GLU A 258 13.54 -17.54 -3.54
N GLU A 259 13.53 -18.64 -2.77
CA GLU A 259 13.50 -18.63 -1.29
C GLU A 259 14.66 -17.81 -0.68
N SER A 260 15.80 -17.75 -1.40
CA SER A 260 16.99 -16.99 -1.01
C SER A 260 16.79 -15.46 -0.99
N ASP A 261 15.87 -14.94 -1.78
CA ASP A 261 15.77 -13.51 -2.06
C ASP A 261 14.64 -12.82 -1.27
N SER A 262 13.52 -13.52 -1.04
CA SER A 262 12.36 -12.97 -0.34
C SER A 262 12.30 -13.30 1.16
N GLY A 263 13.01 -14.33 1.60
CA GLY A 263 12.91 -14.88 2.98
C GLY A 263 11.52 -15.47 3.29
N LYS A 264 10.68 -15.67 2.27
CA LYS A 264 9.38 -16.34 2.34
C LYS A 264 9.40 -17.57 1.44
N THR A 265 8.62 -18.58 1.80
CA THR A 265 8.41 -19.74 0.94
C THR A 265 7.60 -19.29 -0.29
N PRO A 266 8.12 -19.46 -1.54
CA PRO A 266 7.38 -19.14 -2.75
C PRO A 266 6.06 -19.92 -2.83
N GLY A 267 5.00 -19.28 -3.37
CA GLY A 267 3.70 -19.91 -3.54
C GLY A 267 2.86 -19.96 -2.26
N THR A 268 3.07 -19.04 -1.34
CA THR A 268 2.24 -18.96 -0.11
C THR A 268 0.77 -18.75 -0.48
N ASP A 269 0.46 -17.81 -1.38
CA ASP A 269 -0.90 -17.55 -1.85
C ASP A 269 -1.49 -18.78 -2.56
N LEU A 270 -0.66 -19.50 -3.31
CA LEU A 270 -1.07 -20.73 -3.98
C LEU A 270 -1.42 -21.84 -2.97
N ARG A 271 -0.63 -22.00 -1.90
CA ARG A 271 -0.91 -22.97 -0.81
C ARG A 271 -2.19 -22.62 -0.07
N GLU A 272 -2.48 -21.34 0.11
CA GLU A 272 -3.71 -20.84 0.74
C GLU A 272 -4.93 -20.90 -0.19
N GLY A 273 -4.72 -21.25 -1.47
CA GLY A 273 -5.79 -21.36 -2.47
C GLY A 273 -6.28 -20.02 -3.01
N VAL A 274 -5.48 -18.94 -2.85
CA VAL A 274 -5.81 -17.61 -3.36
C VAL A 274 -5.65 -17.58 -4.88
N PRO A 275 -6.68 -17.24 -5.66
CA PRO A 275 -6.61 -17.19 -7.11
C PRO A 275 -5.95 -15.91 -7.62
N THR A 276 -4.61 -15.82 -7.49
CA THR A 276 -3.82 -14.67 -7.96
C THR A 276 -3.82 -14.54 -9.48
N LEU A 277 -3.44 -13.38 -10.02
CA LEU A 277 -3.51 -13.11 -11.46
C LEU A 277 -2.74 -14.13 -12.33
N PRO A 278 -1.51 -14.59 -11.97
CA PRO A 278 -0.83 -15.65 -12.72
C PRO A 278 -1.67 -16.93 -12.85
N ILE A 279 -2.34 -17.33 -11.77
CA ILE A 279 -3.19 -18.54 -11.75
C ILE A 279 -4.43 -18.35 -12.59
N LEU A 280 -5.08 -17.18 -12.55
CA LEU A 280 -6.26 -16.89 -13.36
C LEU A 280 -5.94 -16.89 -14.87
N LEU A 281 -4.82 -16.28 -15.26
CA LEU A 281 -4.35 -16.30 -16.65
C LEU A 281 -3.96 -17.72 -17.10
N LEU A 282 -3.35 -18.51 -16.22
CA LEU A 282 -3.04 -19.91 -16.49
C LEU A 282 -4.31 -20.73 -16.75
N ARG A 283 -5.35 -20.57 -15.91
CA ARG A 283 -6.65 -21.24 -16.09
C ARG A 283 -7.32 -20.83 -17.40
N GLN A 284 -7.31 -19.54 -17.71
CA GLN A 284 -7.83 -19.02 -18.98
C GLN A 284 -7.10 -19.66 -20.19
N ALA A 285 -5.77 -19.77 -20.15
CA ALA A 285 -5.02 -20.43 -21.21
C ALA A 285 -5.39 -21.92 -21.34
N ALA A 286 -5.56 -22.62 -20.22
CA ALA A 286 -5.97 -24.05 -20.21
C ALA A 286 -7.37 -24.26 -20.85
N GLU A 287 -8.32 -23.35 -20.57
CA GLU A 287 -9.66 -23.36 -21.18
C GLU A 287 -9.61 -23.15 -22.70
N HIS A 288 -8.66 -22.36 -23.18
CA HIS A 288 -8.41 -22.13 -24.60
C HIS A 288 -7.60 -23.26 -25.29
N GLY A 289 -7.32 -24.35 -24.58
CA GLY A 289 -6.72 -25.55 -25.15
C GLY A 289 -5.19 -25.60 -25.03
N ASP A 290 -4.56 -24.73 -24.29
CA ASP A 290 -3.12 -24.82 -24.00
C ASP A 290 -2.83 -26.05 -23.13
N THR A 291 -2.11 -27.02 -23.70
CA THR A 291 -1.83 -28.30 -23.06
C THR A 291 -0.81 -28.16 -21.91
N GLN A 292 0.10 -27.19 -21.99
CA GLN A 292 1.05 -26.90 -20.91
C GLN A 292 0.31 -26.27 -19.72
N ALA A 293 -0.59 -25.31 -19.99
CA ALA A 293 -1.46 -24.74 -18.98
C ALA A 293 -2.35 -25.81 -18.32
N GLN A 294 -2.96 -26.70 -19.10
CA GLN A 294 -3.76 -27.81 -18.56
C GLN A 294 -2.96 -28.73 -17.64
N ALA A 295 -1.68 -28.99 -17.96
CA ALA A 295 -0.81 -29.78 -17.11
C ALA A 295 -0.47 -29.04 -15.81
N ALA A 296 -0.17 -27.73 -15.88
CA ALA A 296 0.14 -26.92 -14.72
C ALA A 296 -1.08 -26.72 -13.80
N VAL A 297 -2.29 -26.49 -14.35
CA VAL A 297 -3.54 -26.40 -13.57
C VAL A 297 -3.79 -27.67 -12.75
N LYS A 298 -3.47 -28.85 -13.28
CA LYS A 298 -3.59 -30.11 -12.51
C LYS A 298 -2.67 -30.15 -11.29
N LEU A 299 -1.49 -29.53 -11.36
CA LEU A 299 -0.57 -29.43 -10.23
C LEU A 299 -1.10 -28.41 -9.22
N VAL A 300 -1.61 -27.28 -9.70
CA VAL A 300 -2.24 -26.23 -8.86
C VAL A 300 -3.46 -26.75 -8.10
N ASP A 301 -4.28 -27.59 -8.73
CA ASP A 301 -5.50 -28.16 -8.13
C ASP A 301 -5.23 -29.42 -7.27
N ALA A 302 -3.97 -29.87 -7.16
CA ALA A 302 -3.59 -30.98 -6.29
C ALA A 302 -3.52 -30.56 -4.83
N ASP A 303 -3.32 -31.53 -3.91
CA ASP A 303 -3.03 -31.24 -2.51
C ASP A 303 -1.63 -30.63 -2.36
N LEU A 304 -1.56 -29.33 -2.02
CA LEU A 304 -0.33 -28.55 -1.86
C LEU A 304 0.16 -28.48 -0.40
N SER A 305 -0.31 -29.39 0.46
CA SER A 305 0.10 -29.44 1.88
C SER A 305 1.58 -29.77 2.08
N THR A 306 2.21 -30.48 1.12
CA THR A 306 3.63 -30.81 1.17
C THR A 306 4.47 -29.78 0.39
N ASP A 307 5.70 -29.51 0.87
CA ASP A 307 6.61 -28.57 0.21
C ASP A 307 7.02 -29.03 -1.20
N GLU A 308 7.11 -30.36 -1.42
CA GLU A 308 7.42 -30.92 -2.75
C GLU A 308 6.31 -30.68 -3.77
N ALA A 309 5.04 -30.86 -3.37
CA ALA A 309 3.90 -30.60 -4.25
C ALA A 309 3.78 -29.12 -4.57
N LEU A 310 3.95 -28.25 -3.56
CA LEU A 310 3.95 -26.81 -3.75
C LEU A 310 5.07 -26.38 -4.73
N ALA A 311 6.31 -26.82 -4.49
CA ALA A 311 7.46 -26.47 -5.35
C ALA A 311 7.25 -26.90 -6.82
N GLN A 312 6.62 -28.07 -7.07
CA GLN A 312 6.28 -28.51 -8.41
C GLN A 312 5.23 -27.62 -9.07
N ALA A 313 4.19 -27.24 -8.33
CA ALA A 313 3.15 -26.35 -8.84
C ALA A 313 3.72 -24.94 -9.13
N VAL A 314 4.47 -24.35 -8.19
CA VAL A 314 5.16 -23.06 -8.36
C VAL A 314 6.07 -23.07 -9.58
N THR A 315 6.92 -24.10 -9.73
CA THR A 315 7.82 -24.24 -10.89
C THR A 315 7.03 -24.28 -12.22
N ALA A 316 5.92 -25.01 -12.25
CA ALA A 316 5.12 -25.13 -13.46
C ALA A 316 4.41 -23.80 -13.81
N VAL A 317 3.93 -23.06 -12.82
CA VAL A 317 3.31 -21.74 -13.01
C VAL A 317 4.34 -20.71 -13.42
N ALA A 318 5.48 -20.63 -12.73
CA ALA A 318 6.56 -19.69 -13.02
C ALA A 318 7.11 -19.85 -14.44
N ALA A 319 7.21 -21.10 -14.94
CA ALA A 319 7.70 -21.39 -16.29
C ALA A 319 6.67 -21.09 -17.39
N HIS A 320 5.38 -20.87 -17.06
CA HIS A 320 4.34 -20.65 -18.05
C HIS A 320 4.27 -19.18 -18.49
N PRO A 321 3.98 -18.88 -19.79
CA PRO A 321 3.82 -17.51 -20.29
C PRO A 321 2.78 -16.66 -19.56
N ALA A 322 1.81 -17.26 -18.88
CA ALA A 322 0.81 -16.57 -18.05
C ALA A 322 1.46 -15.71 -16.95
N THR A 323 2.56 -16.16 -16.35
CA THR A 323 3.30 -15.41 -15.34
C THR A 323 3.94 -14.15 -15.93
N GLN A 324 4.53 -14.28 -17.15
CA GLN A 324 5.05 -13.10 -17.86
C GLN A 324 3.93 -12.14 -18.27
N GLU A 325 2.75 -12.66 -18.65
CA GLU A 325 1.61 -11.81 -18.98
C GLU A 325 1.08 -11.07 -17.72
N ALA A 326 1.09 -11.71 -16.56
CA ALA A 326 0.76 -11.02 -15.30
C ALA A 326 1.73 -9.87 -15.02
N TRP A 327 3.05 -10.05 -15.24
CA TRP A 327 4.03 -8.96 -15.20
C TRP A 327 3.72 -7.84 -16.20
N ASN A 328 3.31 -8.19 -17.42
CA ASN A 328 2.92 -7.19 -18.41
C ASN A 328 1.67 -6.40 -17.97
N VAL A 329 0.72 -7.06 -17.28
CA VAL A 329 -0.43 -6.37 -16.68
C VAL A 329 0.02 -5.37 -15.62
N ALA A 330 0.87 -5.79 -14.66
CA ALA A 330 1.41 -4.88 -13.64
C ALA A 330 2.11 -3.67 -14.28
N ARG A 331 2.92 -3.90 -15.30
CA ARG A 331 3.63 -2.83 -16.03
C ARG A 331 2.67 -1.86 -16.71
N ARG A 332 1.62 -2.35 -17.37
CA ARG A 332 0.60 -1.47 -17.98
C ARG A 332 -0.06 -0.56 -16.93
N TRP A 333 -0.37 -1.08 -15.75
CA TRP A 333 -0.94 -0.27 -14.67
C TRP A 333 0.05 0.78 -14.13
N ALA A 334 1.34 0.45 -14.03
CA ALA A 334 2.39 1.38 -13.65
C ALA A 334 2.60 2.47 -14.71
N ASP A 335 2.65 2.10 -16.00
CA ASP A 335 2.76 3.05 -17.12
C ASP A 335 1.56 4.02 -17.15
N ASP A 336 0.36 3.51 -16.93
CA ASP A 336 -0.86 4.33 -16.82
C ASP A 336 -0.77 5.29 -15.61
N ALA A 337 -0.26 4.82 -14.47
CA ALA A 337 -0.04 5.69 -13.31
C ALA A 337 0.93 6.83 -13.62
N ILE A 338 2.02 6.55 -14.34
CA ILE A 338 3.00 7.55 -14.77
C ILE A 338 2.36 8.58 -15.71
N GLN A 339 1.56 8.14 -16.68
CA GLN A 339 0.89 9.03 -17.63
C GLN A 339 -0.06 10.03 -16.94
N ILE A 340 -0.76 9.59 -15.88
CA ILE A 340 -1.66 10.45 -15.10
C ILE A 340 -0.93 11.61 -14.44
N LEU A 341 0.36 11.47 -14.14
CA LEU A 341 1.17 12.54 -13.54
C LEU A 341 1.50 13.71 -14.51
N ALA A 342 1.10 13.62 -15.78
CA ALA A 342 1.40 14.67 -16.78
C ALA A 342 1.00 16.11 -16.33
N PRO A 343 -0.13 16.34 -15.64
CA PRO A 343 -0.51 17.67 -15.18
C PRO A 343 0.32 18.22 -14.02
N LEU A 344 1.13 17.40 -13.34
CA LEU A 344 1.96 17.84 -12.23
C LEU A 344 3.14 18.70 -12.75
N PRO A 345 3.59 19.69 -11.96
CA PRO A 345 4.80 20.45 -12.29
C PRO A 345 6.02 19.54 -12.35
N GLU A 346 6.95 19.87 -13.27
CA GLU A 346 8.23 19.16 -13.35
C GLU A 346 9.06 19.44 -12.09
N GLY A 347 9.75 18.41 -11.58
CA GLY A 347 10.60 18.53 -10.39
C GLY A 347 10.75 17.21 -9.64
N THR A 348 11.50 17.25 -8.53
CA THR A 348 11.88 16.08 -7.74
C THR A 348 10.67 15.25 -7.27
N ILE A 349 9.57 15.90 -6.87
CA ILE A 349 8.37 15.19 -6.38
C ILE A 349 7.72 14.36 -7.49
N LYS A 350 7.54 14.94 -8.70
CA LYS A 350 7.01 14.20 -9.85
C LYS A 350 7.92 13.04 -10.22
N GLN A 351 9.24 13.25 -10.25
CA GLN A 351 10.21 12.21 -10.54
C GLN A 351 10.20 11.09 -9.50
N ALA A 352 10.01 11.41 -8.22
CA ALA A 352 9.88 10.42 -7.16
C ALA A 352 8.61 9.57 -7.30
N LEU A 353 7.47 10.17 -7.69
CA LEU A 353 6.25 9.42 -7.99
C LEU A 353 6.43 8.49 -9.20
N ILE A 354 7.10 8.96 -10.27
CA ILE A 354 7.46 8.12 -11.42
C ILE A 354 8.35 6.96 -10.97
N SER A 355 9.44 7.26 -10.24
CA SER A 355 10.36 6.23 -9.75
C SER A 355 9.71 5.21 -8.84
N PHE A 356 8.72 5.62 -8.03
CA PHE A 356 7.96 4.68 -7.21
C PHE A 356 7.10 3.74 -8.06
N ALA A 357 6.41 4.25 -9.09
CA ALA A 357 5.63 3.42 -10.00
C ALA A 357 6.52 2.43 -10.77
N ASP A 358 7.68 2.87 -11.26
CA ASP A 358 8.66 2.00 -11.90
C ASP A 358 9.23 0.94 -10.93
N ALA A 359 9.59 1.34 -9.71
CA ALA A 359 10.14 0.44 -8.70
C ALA A 359 9.15 -0.67 -8.29
N VAL A 360 7.85 -0.40 -8.34
CA VAL A 360 6.81 -1.37 -8.04
C VAL A 360 6.87 -2.58 -8.98
N VAL A 361 7.18 -2.36 -10.27
CA VAL A 361 7.19 -3.40 -11.31
C VAL A 361 8.60 -3.83 -11.76
N THR A 362 9.65 -3.24 -11.18
CA THR A 362 11.05 -3.61 -11.44
C THR A 362 11.69 -4.28 -10.23
N ARG A 363 10.95 -4.46 -9.13
CA ARG A 363 11.42 -5.25 -7.98
C ARG A 363 11.78 -6.65 -8.49
N GLU A 364 13.06 -6.97 -8.41
CA GLU A 364 13.49 -8.36 -8.55
C GLU A 364 12.98 -9.14 -7.33
N ALA A 365 12.52 -10.34 -7.61
CA ALA A 365 12.06 -11.28 -6.60
C ALA A 365 13.19 -11.63 -5.62
#